data_6ec04f6dcb57e55d009ba605dd699daf
#
_entry.id   6ec04f6dcb57e55d009ba605dd699daf
#
_cell.length_a   1.000
_cell.length_b   1.000
_cell.length_c   1.000
_cell.angle_alpha   90.00
_cell.angle_beta   90.00
_cell.angle_gamma   90.00
#
_symmetry.space_group_name_H-M   'P 1'
#
loop_
_entity.id
_entity.type
_entity.pdbx_description
1 polymer ?
#
loop_
_entity_poly.entity_id
_entity_poly.type
_entity_poly.pdbx_seq_one_letter_code
_entity_poly.pdbx_strand_id
1 'polypeptide(L)'
;MKRLLLALAASACFVTPAFGQAAPKPTPEQLAKTYEEDQLSLEKCGVPRNAADDYRPTPLMSDQTRAPRLTSTQKFHVETVATGLPNAWGMAFLPSGNIIVTIRGSGLRIIKPDGNVSETLTGSPYIKSSIPLFGMHDVVLDMDFAKNRTIYLAYVSTPAGGGNTGYIAKAKLSADEQSITDLHVLKQEGAMVPRRILQAKDGSLFVITADILTPYVSARAPKSPNGKVLHINTDGTSPKNNPYLSDETADPTVYAVGVRDPQGMVFKPGTQDIWIIENEPRGGDELNRIQKGKDYGFPTISYGRDNDGKLLNNGLTNQDGLEQPVYFWTPSVAFSGMTWLTGNKYPGWKNSIFMGGLSGQQLVRVQMNAAGRVVGEEKLLRDRCQRFRDVRQGPDGLLYVLTDAPAGELLRIAPN
;
A
#
# COMPACT_ATOMS: atom_id res chain seq x y z
N MET A 1 -48.93 -21.43 -58.92
CA MET A 1 -47.46 -21.46 -58.66
C MET A 1 -47.20 -20.88 -57.28
N LYS A 2 -47.09 -21.74 -56.27
CA LYS A 2 -46.78 -21.34 -54.87
C LYS A 2 -45.25 -21.49 -54.65
N ARG A 3 -44.56 -20.41 -54.33
CA ARG A 3 -43.15 -20.45 -53.96
C ARG A 3 -43.06 -20.72 -52.44
N LEU A 4 -42.39 -21.80 -52.10
CA LEU A 4 -42.02 -22.16 -50.73
C LEU A 4 -40.77 -21.41 -50.37
N LEU A 5 -40.81 -20.59 -49.30
CA LEU A 5 -39.59 -19.99 -48.69
C LEU A 5 -39.17 -20.94 -47.55
N LEU A 6 -37.98 -21.52 -47.70
CA LEU A 6 -37.26 -22.20 -46.63
C LEU A 6 -36.53 -21.14 -45.81
N ALA A 7 -36.89 -21.04 -44.53
CA ALA A 7 -36.12 -20.27 -43.53
C ALA A 7 -35.06 -21.19 -42.91
N LEU A 8 -33.79 -20.95 -43.16
CA LEU A 8 -32.67 -21.54 -42.40
C LEU A 8 -32.55 -20.84 -41.04
N ALA A 9 -32.85 -21.58 -39.99
CA ALA A 9 -32.52 -21.15 -38.62
C ALA A 9 -31.03 -21.49 -38.34
N ALA A 10 -30.19 -20.44 -38.27
CA ALA A 10 -28.82 -20.59 -37.77
C ALA A 10 -28.87 -20.65 -36.24
N SER A 11 -28.62 -21.82 -35.67
CA SER A 11 -28.36 -22.00 -34.23
C SER A 11 -26.99 -21.45 -33.89
N ALA A 12 -26.93 -20.24 -33.31
CA ALA A 12 -25.73 -19.73 -32.71
C ALA A 12 -25.51 -20.44 -31.35
N CYS A 13 -24.57 -21.38 -31.33
CA CYS A 13 -24.05 -21.90 -30.06
C CYS A 13 -23.31 -20.80 -29.32
N PHE A 14 -23.93 -20.17 -28.33
CA PHE A 14 -23.23 -19.36 -27.35
C PHE A 14 -22.40 -20.30 -26.46
N VAL A 15 -21.10 -20.37 -26.72
CA VAL A 15 -20.15 -20.93 -25.77
C VAL A 15 -20.02 -19.92 -24.65
N THR A 16 -20.75 -20.12 -23.54
CA THR A 16 -20.49 -19.41 -22.29
C THR A 16 -19.10 -19.77 -21.80
N PRO A 17 -18.19 -18.79 -21.57
CA PRO A 17 -16.93 -19.10 -20.94
C PRO A 17 -17.24 -19.69 -19.55
N ALA A 18 -16.74 -20.89 -19.28
CA ALA A 18 -16.77 -21.50 -17.96
C ALA A 18 -16.03 -20.56 -17.00
N PHE A 19 -16.77 -19.78 -16.22
CA PHE A 19 -16.24 -19.09 -15.05
C PHE A 19 -15.69 -20.19 -14.13
N GLY A 20 -14.36 -20.25 -13.96
CA GLY A 20 -13.73 -21.16 -13.03
C GLY A 20 -14.44 -21.08 -11.69
N GLN A 21 -14.91 -22.21 -11.18
CA GLN A 21 -15.50 -22.29 -9.86
C GLN A 21 -14.49 -21.72 -8.85
N ALA A 22 -14.94 -20.82 -7.99
CA ALA A 22 -14.13 -20.37 -6.88
C ALA A 22 -13.63 -21.57 -6.10
N ALA A 23 -12.34 -21.61 -5.78
CA ALA A 23 -11.77 -22.69 -4.98
C ALA A 23 -12.60 -22.87 -3.69
N PRO A 24 -12.86 -24.12 -3.27
CA PRO A 24 -13.64 -24.35 -2.07
C PRO A 24 -12.97 -23.69 -0.87
N LYS A 25 -13.79 -23.12 0.02
CA LYS A 25 -13.27 -22.50 1.25
C LYS A 25 -12.53 -23.54 2.09
N PRO A 26 -11.39 -23.17 2.67
CA PRO A 26 -10.66 -24.09 3.54
C PRO A 26 -11.51 -24.46 4.77
N THR A 27 -11.42 -25.69 5.21
CA THR A 27 -12.05 -26.16 6.45
C THR A 27 -11.38 -25.51 7.67
N PRO A 28 -12.04 -25.50 8.85
CA PRO A 28 -11.41 -25.02 10.08
C PRO A 28 -10.08 -25.71 10.40
N GLU A 29 -9.97 -27.02 10.13
CA GLU A 29 -8.74 -27.79 10.32
C GLU A 29 -7.63 -27.37 9.34
N GLN A 30 -7.96 -27.15 8.07
CA GLN A 30 -7.01 -26.62 7.08
C GLN A 30 -6.52 -25.22 7.45
N LEU A 31 -7.41 -24.36 7.96
CA LEU A 31 -7.04 -23.03 8.45
C LEU A 31 -6.12 -23.09 9.66
N ALA A 32 -6.40 -23.97 10.63
CA ALA A 32 -5.55 -24.15 11.80
C ALA A 32 -4.15 -24.64 11.41
N LYS A 33 -4.06 -25.62 10.50
CA LYS A 33 -2.80 -26.12 9.97
C LYS A 33 -2.01 -25.02 9.24
N THR A 34 -2.67 -24.26 8.38
CA THR A 34 -2.03 -23.16 7.63
C THR A 34 -1.48 -22.09 8.59
N TYR A 35 -2.23 -21.76 9.63
CA TYR A 35 -1.79 -20.81 10.65
C TYR A 35 -0.55 -21.32 11.39
N GLU A 36 -0.54 -22.58 11.83
CA GLU A 36 0.61 -23.17 12.51
C GLU A 36 1.86 -23.18 11.61
N GLU A 37 1.73 -23.55 10.35
CA GLU A 37 2.82 -23.49 9.37
C GLU A 37 3.38 -22.07 9.20
N ASP A 38 2.50 -21.05 9.23
CA ASP A 38 2.90 -19.66 9.12
C ASP A 38 3.67 -19.21 10.35
N GLN A 39 3.22 -19.57 11.56
CA GLN A 39 3.91 -19.27 12.80
C GLN A 39 5.28 -19.94 12.89
N LEU A 40 5.37 -21.23 12.57
CA LEU A 40 6.63 -21.96 12.52
C LEU A 40 7.64 -21.36 11.54
N SER A 41 7.15 -20.83 10.42
CA SER A 41 8.02 -20.12 9.47
C SER A 41 8.57 -18.81 10.03
N LEU A 42 7.76 -18.03 10.75
CA LEU A 42 8.18 -16.80 11.40
C LEU A 42 9.17 -17.06 12.54
N GLU A 43 8.93 -18.10 13.36
CA GLU A 43 9.84 -18.51 14.41
C GLU A 43 11.23 -18.90 13.88
N LYS A 44 11.29 -19.59 12.73
CA LYS A 44 12.57 -19.87 12.04
C LYS A 44 13.32 -18.61 11.64
N CYS A 45 12.60 -17.52 11.41
CA CYS A 45 13.16 -16.21 11.10
C CYS A 45 13.39 -15.34 12.34
N GLY A 46 13.30 -15.91 13.54
CA GLY A 46 13.53 -15.20 14.81
C GLY A 46 12.38 -14.30 15.25
N VAL A 47 11.18 -14.46 14.68
CA VAL A 47 9.97 -13.76 15.13
C VAL A 47 9.22 -14.63 16.13
N PRO A 48 9.24 -14.29 17.42
CA PRO A 48 8.60 -15.12 18.44
C PRO A 48 7.07 -15.09 18.32
N ARG A 49 6.44 -16.21 18.62
CA ARG A 49 4.99 -16.29 18.74
C ARG A 49 4.49 -15.43 19.90
N ASN A 50 3.40 -14.70 19.66
CA ASN A 50 2.74 -13.92 20.69
C ASN A 50 1.30 -14.42 20.87
N ALA A 51 0.89 -14.70 22.11
CA ALA A 51 -0.47 -15.18 22.41
C ALA A 51 -1.58 -14.20 21.96
N ALA A 52 -1.28 -12.89 21.91
CA ALA A 52 -2.21 -11.91 21.34
C ALA A 52 -2.49 -12.11 19.85
N ASP A 53 -1.61 -12.82 19.12
CA ASP A 53 -1.76 -13.10 17.71
C ASP A 53 -2.72 -14.28 17.44
N ASP A 54 -3.17 -14.99 18.48
CA ASP A 54 -4.15 -16.07 18.37
C ASP A 54 -5.60 -15.58 18.26
N TYR A 55 -5.84 -14.26 18.28
CA TYR A 55 -7.15 -13.68 18.08
C TYR A 55 -7.71 -13.96 16.69
N ARG A 56 -8.96 -14.43 16.63
CA ARG A 56 -9.63 -14.82 15.37
C ARG A 56 -11.02 -14.18 15.33
N PRO A 57 -11.12 -12.91 14.94
CA PRO A 57 -12.40 -12.23 14.85
C PRO A 57 -13.30 -12.88 13.79
N THR A 58 -14.61 -12.81 14.03
CA THR A 58 -15.61 -13.26 13.07
C THR A 58 -15.77 -12.21 11.98
N PRO A 59 -15.56 -12.55 10.69
CA PRO A 59 -15.76 -11.61 9.59
C PRO A 59 -17.26 -11.32 9.41
N LEU A 60 -17.61 -10.09 9.02
CA LEU A 60 -18.99 -9.73 8.63
C LEU A 60 -19.41 -10.48 7.36
N MET A 61 -18.53 -10.56 6.38
CA MET A 61 -18.72 -11.35 5.16
C MET A 61 -17.72 -12.50 5.13
N SER A 62 -18.19 -13.68 4.77
CA SER A 62 -17.41 -14.90 4.85
C SER A 62 -16.14 -14.94 3.98
N ASP A 63 -15.99 -14.03 3.01
CA ASP A 63 -14.85 -13.93 2.09
C ASP A 63 -13.91 -12.76 2.42
N GLN A 64 -14.08 -12.10 3.59
CA GLN A 64 -13.23 -11.00 4.03
C GLN A 64 -11.88 -11.42 4.61
N THR A 65 -11.64 -12.70 4.83
CA THR A 65 -10.39 -13.20 5.41
C THR A 65 -10.19 -14.67 5.06
N ARG A 66 -8.97 -15.20 5.28
CA ARG A 66 -8.64 -16.63 5.17
C ARG A 66 -9.02 -17.21 3.81
N ALA A 67 -8.69 -16.48 2.74
CA ALA A 67 -8.84 -16.98 1.39
C ALA A 67 -8.01 -18.28 1.19
N PRO A 68 -8.41 -19.15 0.26
CA PRO A 68 -7.65 -20.35 -0.05
C PRO A 68 -6.19 -20.04 -0.36
N ARG A 69 -5.26 -20.86 0.18
CA ARG A 69 -3.85 -20.76 -0.13
C ARG A 69 -3.61 -21.14 -1.58
N LEU A 70 -2.96 -20.25 -2.31
CA LEU A 70 -2.54 -20.50 -3.68
C LEU A 70 -1.09 -21.00 -3.71
N THR A 71 -0.85 -21.91 -4.65
CA THR A 71 0.49 -22.25 -5.11
C THR A 71 0.51 -21.99 -6.60
N SER A 72 1.16 -20.91 -7.01
CA SER A 72 1.19 -20.57 -8.44
C SER A 72 2.18 -21.45 -9.20
N THR A 73 1.90 -21.61 -10.50
CA THR A 73 2.84 -22.25 -11.44
C THR A 73 3.90 -21.27 -11.95
N GLN A 74 3.82 -19.99 -11.55
CA GLN A 74 4.76 -18.95 -11.94
C GLN A 74 6.14 -19.24 -11.33
N LYS A 75 7.08 -19.62 -12.18
CA LYS A 75 8.48 -19.75 -11.78
C LYS A 75 9.16 -18.40 -11.85
N PHE A 76 10.03 -18.12 -10.88
CA PHE A 76 10.78 -16.88 -10.79
C PHE A 76 12.09 -17.09 -10.01
N HIS A 77 13.01 -16.18 -10.16
CA HIS A 77 14.16 -16.01 -9.30
C HIS A 77 14.23 -14.57 -8.78
N VAL A 78 15.04 -14.36 -7.76
CA VAL A 78 15.22 -13.04 -7.13
C VAL A 78 16.66 -12.59 -7.37
N GLU A 79 16.79 -11.40 -7.91
CA GLU A 79 18.05 -10.73 -8.15
C GLU A 79 18.21 -9.57 -7.18
N THR A 80 19.39 -9.39 -6.59
CA THR A 80 19.74 -8.19 -5.83
C THR A 80 20.22 -7.13 -6.82
N VAL A 81 19.44 -6.05 -6.96
CA VAL A 81 19.75 -4.93 -7.86
C VAL A 81 20.72 -3.96 -7.19
N ALA A 82 20.51 -3.66 -5.90
CA ALA A 82 21.37 -2.77 -5.13
C ALA A 82 21.34 -3.16 -3.64
N THR A 83 22.42 -2.79 -2.93
CA THR A 83 22.57 -2.97 -1.48
C THR A 83 22.92 -1.64 -0.82
N GLY A 84 23.02 -1.60 0.52
CA GLY A 84 23.40 -0.39 1.24
C GLY A 84 22.32 0.70 1.25
N LEU A 85 21.06 0.31 1.32
CA LEU A 85 19.89 1.19 1.36
C LEU A 85 19.29 1.25 2.78
N PRO A 86 19.90 1.99 3.73
CA PRO A 86 19.53 1.94 5.14
C PRO A 86 18.09 2.41 5.35
N ASN A 87 17.20 1.47 5.74
CA ASN A 87 15.79 1.74 5.97
C ASN A 87 15.12 2.49 4.80
N ALA A 88 15.37 2.05 3.57
CA ALA A 88 14.68 2.57 2.39
C ALA A 88 13.16 2.45 2.56
N TRP A 89 12.39 3.45 2.04
CA TRP A 89 10.97 3.46 2.28
C TRP A 89 10.12 3.46 1.00
N GLY A 90 10.42 4.31 0.03
CA GLY A 90 9.70 4.41 -1.25
C GLY A 90 10.67 4.52 -2.41
N MET A 91 10.21 4.22 -3.61
CA MET A 91 11.01 4.31 -4.85
C MET A 91 10.17 4.81 -6.02
N ALA A 92 10.83 5.39 -7.04
CA ALA A 92 10.23 5.68 -8.32
C ALA A 92 11.24 5.44 -9.46
N PHE A 93 10.74 5.02 -10.62
CA PHE A 93 11.56 4.70 -11.80
C PHE A 93 11.70 5.95 -12.68
N LEU A 94 12.94 6.40 -12.88
CA LEU A 94 13.24 7.57 -13.71
C LEU A 94 13.30 7.19 -15.20
N PRO A 95 12.95 8.11 -16.11
CA PRO A 95 13.10 7.87 -17.55
C PRO A 95 14.52 7.57 -18.02
N SER A 96 15.53 7.96 -17.23
CA SER A 96 16.95 7.63 -17.44
C SER A 96 17.28 6.14 -17.28
N GLY A 97 16.36 5.35 -16.70
CA GLY A 97 16.61 4.00 -16.26
C GLY A 97 17.13 3.89 -14.81
N ASN A 98 17.44 5.01 -14.17
CA ASN A 98 17.77 5.06 -12.76
C ASN A 98 16.52 4.91 -11.88
N ILE A 99 16.72 4.60 -10.60
CA ILE A 99 15.64 4.54 -9.60
C ILE A 99 15.94 5.56 -8.51
N ILE A 100 15.03 6.48 -8.26
CA ILE A 100 15.10 7.36 -7.09
C ILE A 100 14.48 6.64 -5.90
N VAL A 101 15.15 6.68 -4.75
CA VAL A 101 14.73 6.00 -3.53
C VAL A 101 14.78 6.95 -2.34
N THR A 102 13.79 6.87 -1.46
CA THR A 102 13.80 7.56 -0.17
C THR A 102 14.52 6.72 0.87
N ILE A 103 15.43 7.36 1.60
CA ILE A 103 16.10 6.79 2.77
C ILE A 103 15.52 7.47 4.01
N ARG A 104 14.84 6.71 4.86
CA ARG A 104 14.01 7.24 5.94
C ARG A 104 14.73 8.26 6.83
N GLY A 105 16.00 8.03 7.15
CA GLY A 105 16.78 8.88 8.06
C GLY A 105 17.62 9.97 7.39
N SER A 106 17.67 10.06 6.06
CA SER A 106 18.64 10.96 5.40
C SER A 106 18.13 11.76 4.20
N GLY A 107 17.21 11.26 3.41
CA GLY A 107 16.73 11.97 2.21
C GLY A 107 16.59 11.06 0.99
N LEU A 108 16.97 11.57 -0.18
CA LEU A 108 16.84 10.87 -1.47
C LEU A 108 18.19 10.36 -1.96
N ARG A 109 18.19 9.20 -2.61
CA ARG A 109 19.35 8.65 -3.33
C ARG A 109 18.94 8.14 -4.69
N ILE A 110 19.90 8.00 -5.60
CA ILE A 110 19.74 7.40 -6.92
C ILE A 110 20.40 6.03 -6.94
N ILE A 111 19.70 5.03 -7.45
CA ILE A 111 20.23 3.71 -7.78
C ILE A 111 20.40 3.66 -9.30
N LYS A 112 21.60 3.41 -9.78
CA LYS A 112 21.90 3.25 -11.21
C LYS A 112 21.61 1.83 -11.70
N PRO A 113 21.48 1.60 -13.01
CA PRO A 113 21.22 0.27 -13.57
C PRO A 113 22.28 -0.77 -13.23
N ASP A 114 23.52 -0.33 -12.96
CA ASP A 114 24.65 -1.17 -12.51
C ASP A 114 24.64 -1.50 -11.01
N GLY A 115 23.61 -1.04 -10.27
CA GLY A 115 23.44 -1.26 -8.84
C GLY A 115 24.16 -0.24 -7.95
N ASN A 116 24.92 0.69 -8.52
CA ASN A 116 25.59 1.73 -7.75
C ASN A 116 24.59 2.70 -7.14
N VAL A 117 24.75 3.01 -5.85
CA VAL A 117 23.90 3.92 -5.08
C VAL A 117 24.64 5.23 -4.84
N SER A 118 23.99 6.34 -5.14
CA SER A 118 24.54 7.68 -4.90
C SER A 118 24.61 8.00 -3.41
N GLU A 119 25.39 9.03 -3.06
CA GLU A 119 25.18 9.75 -1.81
C GLU A 119 23.80 10.40 -1.78
N THR A 120 23.42 10.95 -0.62
CA THR A 120 22.17 11.71 -0.49
C THR A 120 22.18 12.90 -1.43
N LEU A 121 21.12 13.06 -2.23
CA LEU A 121 21.00 14.16 -3.20
C LEU A 121 21.05 15.52 -2.47
N THR A 122 21.85 16.43 -3.00
CA THR A 122 21.91 17.82 -2.50
C THR A 122 20.54 18.46 -2.57
N GLY A 123 20.17 19.25 -1.55
CA GLY A 123 18.84 19.88 -1.47
C GLY A 123 17.73 18.96 -0.95
N SER A 124 18.02 17.71 -0.63
CA SER A 124 17.04 16.83 0.05
C SER A 124 16.52 17.50 1.33
N PRO A 125 15.23 17.33 1.67
CA PRO A 125 14.70 17.82 2.94
C PRO A 125 15.57 17.36 4.11
N TYR A 126 15.82 18.28 5.04
CA TYR A 126 16.50 17.92 6.28
C TYR A 126 15.61 17.01 7.13
N ILE A 127 16.09 15.83 7.44
CA ILE A 127 15.36 14.84 8.23
C ILE A 127 15.96 14.76 9.62
N LYS A 128 15.15 15.11 10.60
CA LYS A 128 15.43 14.91 12.03
C LYS A 128 14.19 14.31 12.68
N SER A 129 14.33 13.18 13.33
CA SER A 129 13.26 12.60 14.12
C SER A 129 13.82 11.73 15.23
N SER A 130 13.22 11.82 16.43
CA SER A 130 13.48 10.92 17.55
C SER A 130 12.62 9.64 17.47
N ILE A 131 11.65 9.60 16.55
CA ILE A 131 10.76 8.45 16.37
C ILE A 131 11.24 7.63 15.18
N PRO A 132 11.64 6.37 15.36
CA PRO A 132 12.19 5.53 14.29
C PRO A 132 11.26 5.30 13.10
N LEU A 133 9.95 5.51 13.27
CA LEU A 133 8.93 5.36 12.23
C LEU A 133 8.77 6.60 11.34
N PHE A 134 9.42 7.72 11.69
CA PHE A 134 9.32 8.99 10.99
C PHE A 134 10.55 9.24 10.11
N GLY A 135 10.42 10.12 9.14
CA GLY A 135 11.47 10.48 8.21
C GLY A 135 10.96 10.64 6.78
N MET A 136 11.82 10.38 5.80
CA MET A 136 11.41 10.32 4.40
C MET A 136 10.55 9.08 4.17
N HIS A 137 9.35 9.29 3.63
CA HIS A 137 8.45 8.20 3.29
C HIS A 137 8.39 8.02 1.77
N ASP A 138 7.60 8.76 1.04
CA ASP A 138 7.37 8.48 -0.37
C ASP A 138 8.01 9.50 -1.31
N VAL A 139 8.29 9.04 -2.52
CA VAL A 139 8.65 9.86 -3.67
C VAL A 139 7.85 9.40 -4.88
N VAL A 140 7.23 10.36 -5.58
CA VAL A 140 6.43 10.11 -6.78
C VAL A 140 6.84 11.10 -7.86
N LEU A 141 7.00 10.61 -9.10
CA LEU A 141 7.23 11.48 -10.25
C LEU A 141 5.90 12.12 -10.69
N ASP A 142 5.95 13.39 -11.05
CA ASP A 142 4.83 14.02 -11.76
C ASP A 142 4.55 13.31 -13.08
N MET A 143 3.28 13.25 -13.49
CA MET A 143 2.88 12.59 -14.73
C MET A 143 3.56 13.18 -15.98
N ASP A 144 3.94 14.46 -15.92
CA ASP A 144 4.71 15.17 -16.94
C ASP A 144 6.20 15.31 -16.59
N PHE A 145 6.74 14.43 -15.72
CA PHE A 145 8.12 14.49 -15.22
C PHE A 145 9.16 14.66 -16.34
N ALA A 146 8.97 13.98 -17.46
CA ALA A 146 9.89 14.08 -18.59
C ALA A 146 10.05 15.53 -19.11
N LYS A 147 9.02 16.37 -18.94
CA LYS A 147 9.02 17.78 -19.35
C LYS A 147 9.40 18.71 -18.20
N ASN A 148 8.90 18.44 -17.00
CA ASN A 148 8.92 19.40 -15.89
C ASN A 148 9.85 19.00 -14.75
N ARG A 149 10.37 17.77 -14.72
CA ARG A 149 11.28 17.23 -13.70
C ARG A 149 10.74 17.29 -12.27
N THR A 150 9.42 17.44 -12.09
CA THR A 150 8.79 17.58 -10.78
C THR A 150 8.68 16.23 -10.09
N ILE A 151 8.99 16.21 -8.81
CA ILE A 151 8.75 15.08 -7.89
C ILE A 151 7.89 15.55 -6.72
N TYR A 152 7.09 14.65 -6.17
CA TYR A 152 6.32 14.87 -4.95
C TYR A 152 6.91 14.04 -3.82
N LEU A 153 6.93 14.61 -2.62
CA LEU A 153 7.57 14.03 -1.44
C LEU A 153 6.61 14.01 -0.26
N ALA A 154 6.59 12.91 0.47
CA ALA A 154 5.94 12.78 1.77
C ALA A 154 6.99 12.49 2.84
N TYR A 155 7.04 13.29 3.90
CA TYR A 155 8.03 13.09 4.96
C TYR A 155 7.58 13.69 6.29
N VAL A 156 8.21 13.24 7.37
CA VAL A 156 8.07 13.80 8.71
C VAL A 156 9.44 14.24 9.19
N SER A 157 9.52 15.46 9.72
CA SER A 157 10.74 15.97 10.35
C SER A 157 10.39 16.82 11.56
N THR A 158 11.36 17.01 12.44
CA THR A 158 11.24 17.88 13.61
C THR A 158 11.91 19.21 13.29
N PRO A 159 11.13 20.28 13.07
CA PRO A 159 11.69 21.62 12.83
C PRO A 159 12.42 22.17 14.06
N ALA A 160 13.13 23.28 13.89
CA ALA A 160 13.92 23.91 14.97
C ALA A 160 13.11 24.28 16.22
N GLY A 161 11.80 24.54 16.07
CA GLY A 161 10.88 24.85 17.18
C GLY A 161 10.39 23.62 17.96
N GLY A 162 10.81 22.40 17.59
CA GLY A 162 10.37 21.15 18.20
C GLY A 162 9.05 20.65 17.63
N GLY A 163 8.66 19.43 18.04
CA GLY A 163 7.46 18.74 17.55
C GLY A 163 7.64 18.09 16.17
N ASN A 164 7.10 16.90 15.99
CA ASN A 164 7.11 16.24 14.68
C ASN A 164 6.09 16.92 13.77
N THR A 165 6.52 17.29 12.58
CA THR A 165 5.69 17.92 11.56
C THR A 165 5.73 17.07 10.30
N GLY A 166 4.57 16.77 9.74
CA GLY A 166 4.43 16.10 8.46
C GLY A 166 4.38 17.10 7.32
N TYR A 167 4.98 16.72 6.21
CA TYR A 167 5.11 17.55 5.01
C TYR A 167 4.68 16.77 3.78
N ILE A 168 3.89 17.41 2.95
CA ILE A 168 3.64 17.05 1.57
C ILE A 168 4.24 18.15 0.74
N ALA A 169 5.20 17.84 -0.12
CA ALA A 169 5.96 18.83 -0.87
C ALA A 169 6.16 18.44 -2.33
N LYS A 170 6.50 19.42 -3.16
CA LYS A 170 7.02 19.21 -4.51
C LYS A 170 8.41 19.81 -4.63
N ALA A 171 9.22 19.24 -5.53
CA ALA A 171 10.55 19.74 -5.84
C ALA A 171 10.90 19.45 -7.30
N LYS A 172 12.02 19.96 -7.77
CA LYS A 172 12.61 19.64 -9.08
C LYS A 172 13.82 18.72 -8.90
N LEU A 173 13.88 17.62 -9.63
CA LEU A 173 15.09 16.82 -9.76
C LEU A 173 15.97 17.42 -10.86
N SER A 174 17.24 17.71 -10.58
CA SER A 174 18.20 18.25 -11.58
C SER A 174 18.35 17.30 -12.78
N ALA A 175 18.81 17.85 -13.91
CA ALA A 175 18.97 17.06 -15.13
C ALA A 175 20.01 15.93 -14.98
N ASP A 176 21.06 16.17 -14.19
CA ASP A 176 22.10 15.20 -13.84
C ASP A 176 21.71 14.24 -12.70
N GLU A 177 20.53 14.42 -12.12
CA GLU A 177 19.97 13.63 -11.02
C GLU A 177 20.82 13.63 -9.74
N GLN A 178 21.63 14.67 -9.50
CA GLN A 178 22.50 14.81 -8.33
C GLN A 178 21.90 15.72 -7.24
N SER A 179 20.89 16.50 -7.57
CA SER A 179 20.29 17.46 -6.63
C SER A 179 18.80 17.64 -6.84
N ILE A 180 18.14 18.14 -5.80
CA ILE A 180 16.79 18.67 -5.92
C ILE A 180 16.78 20.18 -5.63
N THR A 181 15.95 20.91 -6.35
CA THR A 181 15.76 22.34 -6.20
C THR A 181 14.27 22.67 -6.08
N ASP A 182 13.94 23.91 -5.88
CA ASP A 182 12.56 24.43 -5.85
C ASP A 182 11.65 23.62 -4.90
N LEU A 183 12.20 23.24 -3.73
CA LEU A 183 11.42 22.55 -2.70
C LEU A 183 10.32 23.46 -2.19
N HIS A 184 9.09 23.13 -2.50
CA HIS A 184 7.90 23.89 -2.11
C HIS A 184 6.93 22.99 -1.32
N VAL A 185 6.58 23.43 -0.12
CA VAL A 185 5.64 22.72 0.74
C VAL A 185 4.21 23.00 0.28
N LEU A 186 3.47 21.94 -0.05
CA LEU A 186 2.06 21.99 -0.45
C LEU A 186 1.15 21.99 0.77
N LYS A 187 1.48 21.14 1.76
CA LYS A 187 0.80 21.05 3.04
C LYS A 187 1.78 20.65 4.12
N GLN A 188 1.68 21.31 5.28
CA GLN A 188 2.39 20.90 6.49
C GLN A 188 1.48 21.02 7.69
N GLU A 189 1.63 20.07 8.63
CA GLU A 189 0.87 20.14 9.87
C GLU A 189 1.58 19.38 11.00
N GLY A 190 1.48 19.89 12.23
CA GLY A 190 2.00 19.24 13.42
C GLY A 190 1.35 17.87 13.63
N ALA A 191 2.16 16.87 14.00
CA ALA A 191 1.76 15.49 14.20
C ALA A 191 1.17 14.78 12.97
N MET A 192 1.03 15.39 11.80
CA MET A 192 0.64 14.71 10.57
C MET A 192 1.70 13.67 10.18
N VAL A 193 1.27 12.50 9.75
CA VAL A 193 2.16 11.41 9.32
C VAL A 193 1.80 10.97 7.90
N PRO A 194 2.22 11.73 6.85
CA PRO A 194 1.95 11.36 5.48
C PRO A 194 2.79 10.13 5.08
N ARG A 195 2.18 9.18 4.37
CA ARG A 195 2.81 7.91 3.99
C ARG A 195 3.03 7.79 2.49
N ARG A 196 1.97 7.70 1.69
CA ARG A 196 2.04 7.50 0.24
C ARG A 196 1.35 8.64 -0.49
N ILE A 197 1.84 8.90 -1.70
CA ILE A 197 1.27 9.85 -2.65
C ILE A 197 0.85 9.08 -3.90
N LEU A 198 -0.29 9.45 -4.48
CA LEU A 198 -0.78 8.90 -5.74
C LEU A 198 -1.32 10.04 -6.58
N GLN A 199 -0.76 10.28 -7.77
CA GLN A 199 -1.23 11.34 -8.66
C GLN A 199 -2.39 10.84 -9.52
N ALA A 200 -3.49 11.57 -9.51
CA ALA A 200 -4.68 11.31 -10.32
C ALA A 200 -4.50 11.83 -11.76
N LYS A 201 -5.36 11.35 -12.68
CA LYS A 201 -5.32 11.75 -14.10
C LYS A 201 -5.55 13.24 -14.34
N ASP A 202 -6.25 13.92 -13.43
CA ASP A 202 -6.48 15.37 -13.46
C ASP A 202 -5.30 16.19 -12.92
N GLY A 203 -4.24 15.50 -12.47
CA GLY A 203 -3.03 16.09 -11.91
C GLY A 203 -3.08 16.26 -10.39
N SER A 204 -4.25 16.15 -9.74
CA SER A 204 -4.36 16.23 -8.29
C SER A 204 -3.67 15.06 -7.58
N LEU A 205 -3.45 15.20 -6.28
CA LEU A 205 -2.74 14.22 -5.47
C LEU A 205 -3.65 13.63 -4.39
N PHE A 206 -3.69 12.32 -4.30
CA PHE A 206 -4.16 11.63 -3.10
C PHE A 206 -2.98 11.34 -2.19
N VAL A 207 -3.15 11.57 -0.88
CA VAL A 207 -2.13 11.30 0.12
C VAL A 207 -2.76 10.58 1.29
N ILE A 208 -2.20 9.44 1.69
CA ILE A 208 -2.64 8.72 2.89
C ILE A 208 -1.81 9.14 4.09
N THR A 209 -2.48 9.30 5.24
CA THR A 209 -1.88 9.72 6.49
C THR A 209 -2.23 8.74 7.61
N ALA A 210 -1.30 8.56 8.55
CA ALA A 210 -1.45 7.59 9.63
C ALA A 210 -1.93 8.24 10.94
N ASP A 211 -2.74 7.50 11.73
CA ASP A 211 -3.06 7.76 13.15
C ASP A 211 -2.48 6.63 14.00
N ILE A 212 -1.21 6.76 14.38
CA ILE A 212 -0.43 5.70 15.06
C ILE A 212 -0.09 6.01 16.52
N LEU A 213 -0.46 7.19 17.01
CA LEU A 213 -0.19 7.60 18.38
C LEU A 213 -1.42 7.43 19.25
N THR A 214 -1.29 6.71 20.34
CA THR A 214 -2.35 6.54 21.33
C THR A 214 -2.53 7.79 22.21
N PRO A 215 -3.76 8.13 22.63
CA PRO A 215 -5.03 7.51 22.22
C PRO A 215 -5.39 7.85 20.75
N TYR A 216 -5.95 6.88 20.03
CA TYR A 216 -6.33 7.03 18.62
C TYR A 216 -7.61 7.88 18.49
N VAL A 217 -7.49 9.19 18.58
CA VAL A 217 -8.64 10.11 18.61
C VAL A 217 -8.85 10.86 17.30
N SER A 218 -7.91 10.73 16.37
CA SER A 218 -7.83 11.59 15.20
C SER A 218 -8.41 10.99 13.94
N ALA A 219 -8.38 9.65 13.79
CA ALA A 219 -8.68 8.98 12.52
C ALA A 219 -10.07 9.32 11.97
N ARG A 220 -11.10 9.41 12.81
CA ARG A 220 -12.47 9.74 12.40
C ARG A 220 -12.81 11.23 12.49
N ALA A 221 -11.96 12.05 13.12
CA ALA A 221 -12.19 13.49 13.23
C ALA A 221 -11.79 14.19 11.91
N PRO A 222 -12.71 14.76 11.11
CA PRO A 222 -12.38 15.31 9.80
C PRO A 222 -11.51 16.58 9.87
N LYS A 223 -11.40 17.21 11.03
CA LYS A 223 -10.50 18.34 11.27
C LYS A 223 -9.03 17.93 11.40
N SER A 224 -8.78 16.69 11.84
CA SER A 224 -7.41 16.20 12.00
C SER A 224 -6.85 15.67 10.67
N PRO A 225 -5.58 15.89 10.35
CA PRO A 225 -4.95 15.35 9.16
C PRO A 225 -4.54 13.88 9.30
N ASN A 226 -4.70 13.25 10.47
CA ASN A 226 -4.23 11.89 10.76
C ASN A 226 -5.33 10.86 10.55
N GLY A 227 -4.95 9.68 10.04
CA GLY A 227 -5.89 8.59 9.74
C GLY A 227 -6.83 8.92 8.58
N LYS A 228 -6.29 9.51 7.51
CA LYS A 228 -7.05 10.08 6.38
C LYS A 228 -6.55 9.59 5.03
N VAL A 229 -7.44 9.67 4.06
CA VAL A 229 -7.05 9.90 2.68
C VAL A 229 -7.30 11.38 2.39
N LEU A 230 -6.26 12.12 2.08
CA LEU A 230 -6.31 13.53 1.66
C LEU A 230 -6.38 13.60 0.14
N HIS A 231 -7.01 14.65 -0.39
CA HIS A 231 -7.05 14.97 -1.82
C HIS A 231 -6.73 16.44 -1.99
N ILE A 232 -5.60 16.75 -2.63
CA ILE A 232 -5.04 18.09 -2.76
C ILE A 232 -4.64 18.38 -4.20
N ASN A 233 -4.72 19.63 -4.62
CA ASN A 233 -4.13 20.12 -5.86
C ASN A 233 -2.60 20.26 -5.72
N THR A 234 -1.89 20.35 -6.83
CA THR A 234 -0.42 20.51 -6.85
C THR A 234 0.06 21.93 -6.44
N ASP A 235 -0.84 22.79 -6.06
CA ASP A 235 -0.60 24.07 -5.39
C ASP A 235 -0.90 24.06 -3.88
N GLY A 236 -1.36 22.90 -3.37
CA GLY A 236 -1.74 22.71 -1.97
C GLY A 236 -3.19 23.05 -1.64
N THR A 237 -3.97 23.57 -2.58
CA THR A 237 -5.41 23.85 -2.37
C THR A 237 -6.25 22.60 -2.42
N SER A 238 -7.48 22.69 -1.94
CA SER A 238 -8.44 21.59 -2.01
C SER A 238 -9.13 21.54 -3.37
N PRO A 239 -9.22 20.36 -4.03
CA PRO A 239 -10.06 20.19 -5.21
C PRO A 239 -11.53 20.53 -4.94
N LYS A 240 -12.20 21.19 -5.89
CA LYS A 240 -13.59 21.65 -5.76
C LYS A 240 -14.64 20.55 -5.50
N ASN A 241 -14.28 19.31 -5.73
CA ASN A 241 -15.15 18.16 -5.53
C ASN A 241 -14.88 17.42 -4.21
N ASN A 242 -14.06 17.93 -3.29
CA ASN A 242 -13.84 17.29 -1.99
C ASN A 242 -15.11 17.28 -1.13
N PRO A 243 -15.31 16.24 -0.30
CA PRO A 243 -16.57 16.05 0.42
C PRO A 243 -16.79 17.06 1.56
N TYR A 244 -15.74 17.64 2.12
CA TYR A 244 -15.81 18.51 3.31
C TYR A 244 -15.58 20.00 3.02
N LEU A 245 -15.70 20.45 1.76
CA LEU A 245 -15.46 21.86 1.39
C LEU A 245 -16.36 22.88 2.07
N SER A 246 -17.60 22.50 2.37
CA SER A 246 -18.59 23.37 3.02
C SER A 246 -18.66 23.18 4.54
N ASP A 247 -17.85 22.28 5.10
CA ASP A 247 -17.80 22.01 6.53
C ASP A 247 -16.66 22.81 7.17
N GLU A 248 -17.00 23.94 7.82
CA GLU A 248 -16.02 24.79 8.49
C GLU A 248 -15.29 24.11 9.67
N THR A 249 -15.80 22.98 10.15
CA THR A 249 -15.22 22.19 11.23
C THR A 249 -14.26 21.11 10.73
N ALA A 250 -14.13 20.92 9.42
CA ALA A 250 -13.29 19.92 8.78
C ALA A 250 -12.09 20.56 8.04
N ASP A 251 -11.06 19.74 7.80
CA ASP A 251 -10.01 20.07 6.84
C ASP A 251 -10.56 19.83 5.42
N PRO A 252 -10.63 20.87 4.56
CA PRO A 252 -11.22 20.76 3.23
C PRO A 252 -10.45 19.83 2.30
N THR A 253 -9.20 19.43 2.66
CA THR A 253 -8.41 18.46 1.90
C THR A 253 -8.78 17.00 2.19
N VAL A 254 -9.59 16.73 3.21
CA VAL A 254 -9.99 15.36 3.56
C VAL A 254 -10.90 14.77 2.49
N TYR A 255 -10.60 13.56 2.05
CA TYR A 255 -11.37 12.77 1.09
C TYR A 255 -12.10 11.60 1.74
N ALA A 256 -11.45 10.90 2.69
CA ALA A 256 -12.03 9.84 3.50
C ALA A 256 -11.36 9.81 4.87
N VAL A 257 -12.06 9.28 5.88
CA VAL A 257 -11.64 9.25 7.29
C VAL A 257 -11.63 7.83 7.84
N GLY A 258 -11.06 7.65 9.03
CA GLY A 258 -11.20 6.40 9.79
C GLY A 258 -10.26 5.28 9.37
N VAL A 259 -9.12 5.60 8.75
CA VAL A 259 -8.02 4.63 8.49
C VAL A 259 -6.94 4.76 9.58
N ARG A 260 -6.20 3.68 9.86
CA ARG A 260 -5.20 3.69 10.94
C ARG A 260 -3.80 4.04 10.46
N ASP A 261 -3.09 3.13 9.82
CA ASP A 261 -1.72 3.31 9.28
C ASP A 261 -1.63 2.75 7.86
N PRO A 262 -2.30 3.40 6.91
CA PRO A 262 -2.22 2.97 5.52
C PRO A 262 -0.81 3.23 4.98
N GLN A 263 -0.15 2.19 4.47
CA GLN A 263 1.23 2.26 4.00
C GLN A 263 1.40 1.91 2.51
N GLY A 264 0.37 1.40 1.85
CA GLY A 264 0.34 1.19 0.41
C GLY A 264 -0.91 1.80 -0.21
N MET A 265 -0.79 2.38 -1.40
CA MET A 265 -1.88 2.98 -2.14
C MET A 265 -1.65 2.86 -3.63
N VAL A 266 -2.67 2.41 -4.37
CA VAL A 266 -2.62 2.27 -5.84
C VAL A 266 -3.99 2.53 -6.45
N PHE A 267 -4.02 2.93 -7.72
CA PHE A 267 -5.23 2.81 -8.53
C PHE A 267 -5.40 1.38 -9.05
N LYS A 268 -6.64 0.89 -9.05
CA LYS A 268 -6.97 -0.31 -9.81
C LYS A 268 -6.71 -0.04 -11.30
N PRO A 269 -5.97 -0.92 -12.00
CA PRO A 269 -5.64 -0.73 -13.41
C PRO A 269 -6.86 -0.43 -14.29
N GLY A 270 -6.72 0.58 -15.16
CA GLY A 270 -7.78 1.03 -16.06
C GLY A 270 -8.87 1.90 -15.42
N THR A 271 -8.79 2.16 -14.11
CA THR A 271 -9.76 2.97 -13.36
C THR A 271 -9.07 4.08 -12.55
N GLN A 272 -9.86 4.84 -11.78
CA GLN A 272 -9.39 5.74 -10.72
C GLN A 272 -9.86 5.27 -9.34
N ASP A 273 -10.22 3.99 -9.22
CA ASP A 273 -10.55 3.39 -7.94
C ASP A 273 -9.31 3.27 -7.07
N ILE A 274 -9.32 3.95 -5.94
CA ILE A 274 -8.21 3.95 -4.97
C ILE A 274 -8.31 2.70 -4.10
N TRP A 275 -7.22 1.98 -3.99
CA TRP A 275 -7.06 0.86 -3.07
C TRP A 275 -5.90 1.15 -2.14
N ILE A 276 -6.11 0.89 -0.85
CA ILE A 276 -5.08 1.01 0.17
C ILE A 276 -4.90 -0.30 0.92
N ILE A 277 -3.71 -0.51 1.42
CA ILE A 277 -3.42 -1.52 2.44
C ILE A 277 -2.95 -0.80 3.70
N GLU A 278 -3.55 -1.14 4.82
CA GLU A 278 -3.21 -0.55 6.11
C GLU A 278 -2.73 -1.58 7.13
N ASN A 279 -1.95 -1.09 8.07
CA ASN A 279 -1.33 -1.84 9.13
C ASN A 279 -2.05 -1.50 10.45
N GLU A 280 -2.63 -2.51 11.07
CA GLU A 280 -3.24 -2.42 12.39
C GLU A 280 -2.24 -2.81 13.49
N PRO A 281 -2.51 -2.50 14.78
CA PRO A 281 -1.52 -2.73 15.85
C PRO A 281 -1.14 -4.20 16.02
N ARG A 282 -2.15 -5.09 16.18
CA ARG A 282 -1.95 -6.54 16.35
C ARG A 282 -3.05 -7.32 15.65
N GLY A 283 -2.93 -7.53 14.36
CA GLY A 283 -3.97 -8.09 13.52
C GLY A 283 -5.03 -7.06 13.13
N GLY A 284 -5.84 -7.40 12.14
CA GLY A 284 -6.81 -6.50 11.55
C GLY A 284 -6.24 -5.64 10.42
N ASP A 285 -5.01 -5.92 9.92
CA ASP A 285 -4.51 -5.27 8.71
C ASP A 285 -5.56 -5.37 7.59
N GLU A 286 -5.84 -4.28 6.88
CA GLU A 286 -7.00 -4.18 5.99
C GLU A 286 -6.65 -3.76 4.57
N LEU A 287 -7.22 -4.48 3.60
CA LEU A 287 -7.28 -4.06 2.20
C LEU A 287 -8.61 -3.33 1.97
N ASN A 288 -8.54 -2.05 1.71
CA ASN A 288 -9.68 -1.18 1.56
C ASN A 288 -9.79 -0.60 0.15
N ARG A 289 -11.02 -0.51 -0.39
CA ARG A 289 -11.36 0.29 -1.57
C ARG A 289 -11.92 1.62 -1.10
N ILE A 290 -11.20 2.70 -1.37
CA ILE A 290 -11.52 4.02 -0.85
C ILE A 290 -12.59 4.70 -1.68
N GLN A 291 -13.61 5.23 -0.99
CA GLN A 291 -14.70 6.00 -1.56
C GLN A 291 -14.77 7.39 -0.91
N LYS A 292 -15.15 8.36 -1.71
CA LYS A 292 -15.29 9.77 -1.30
C LYS A 292 -16.28 9.94 -0.15
N GLY A 293 -15.86 10.64 0.90
CA GLY A 293 -16.69 10.99 2.05
C GLY A 293 -17.01 9.84 3.00
N LYS A 294 -16.38 8.68 2.83
CA LYS A 294 -16.64 7.50 3.64
C LYS A 294 -15.74 7.43 4.88
N ASP A 295 -16.27 6.76 5.91
CA ASP A 295 -15.61 6.52 7.20
C ASP A 295 -15.30 5.03 7.33
N TYR A 296 -14.00 4.68 7.42
CA TYR A 296 -13.48 3.31 7.53
C TYR A 296 -13.41 2.81 8.97
N GLY A 297 -13.81 3.64 9.92
CA GLY A 297 -14.25 3.25 11.24
C GLY A 297 -13.18 3.14 12.32
N PHE A 298 -11.87 3.12 11.99
CA PHE A 298 -10.84 3.03 13.02
C PHE A 298 -10.86 4.27 13.95
N PRO A 299 -10.78 4.12 15.29
CA PRO A 299 -10.65 2.88 16.09
C PRO A 299 -11.98 2.33 16.59
N THR A 300 -13.12 2.83 16.12
CA THR A 300 -14.45 2.41 16.59
C THR A 300 -14.73 0.94 16.23
N ILE A 301 -14.39 0.54 15.01
CA ILE A 301 -14.40 -0.85 14.57
C ILE A 301 -12.97 -1.27 14.20
N SER A 302 -12.62 -2.53 14.47
CA SER A 302 -11.35 -3.14 14.08
C SER A 302 -11.45 -4.65 14.18
N TYR A 303 -10.75 -5.34 13.30
CA TYR A 303 -10.57 -6.79 13.35
C TYR A 303 -9.34 -7.21 14.15
N GLY A 304 -8.68 -6.28 14.87
CA GLY A 304 -7.45 -6.51 15.60
C GLY A 304 -7.52 -6.23 17.09
N ARG A 305 -6.33 -6.13 17.67
CA ARG A 305 -6.08 -5.76 19.07
C ARG A 305 -5.15 -4.56 19.12
N ASP A 306 -5.17 -3.82 20.20
CA ASP A 306 -4.18 -2.79 20.47
C ASP A 306 -2.80 -3.37 20.79
N ASN A 307 -1.79 -2.53 20.84
CA ASN A 307 -0.40 -2.89 21.13
C ASN A 307 -0.24 -3.58 22.50
N ASP A 308 -1.09 -3.27 23.48
CA ASP A 308 -1.12 -3.93 24.81
C ASP A 308 -1.85 -5.29 24.79
N GLY A 309 -2.37 -5.72 23.65
CA GLY A 309 -3.09 -6.98 23.46
C GLY A 309 -4.58 -6.93 23.78
N LYS A 310 -5.11 -5.79 24.24
CA LYS A 310 -6.56 -5.65 24.48
C LYS A 310 -7.33 -5.45 23.18
N LEU A 311 -8.60 -5.82 23.19
CA LEU A 311 -9.49 -5.56 22.07
C LEU A 311 -9.74 -4.04 21.94
N LEU A 312 -9.60 -3.51 20.73
CA LEU A 312 -10.05 -2.17 20.41
C LEU A 312 -11.58 -2.12 20.53
N ASN A 313 -12.09 -1.08 21.20
CA ASN A 313 -13.51 -0.84 21.41
C ASN A 313 -14.32 -2.13 21.73
N ASN A 314 -13.82 -2.94 22.70
CA ASN A 314 -14.43 -4.23 23.10
C ASN A 314 -14.59 -5.25 21.96
N GLY A 315 -13.82 -5.12 20.88
CA GLY A 315 -13.85 -6.05 19.74
C GLY A 315 -15.01 -5.82 18.78
N LEU A 316 -15.54 -4.60 18.71
CA LEU A 316 -16.56 -4.23 17.74
C LEU A 316 -15.93 -4.25 16.32
N THR A 317 -16.50 -5.08 15.42
CA THR A 317 -15.98 -5.28 14.06
C THR A 317 -16.83 -4.62 12.98
N ASN A 318 -18.04 -4.18 13.31
CA ASN A 318 -18.92 -3.49 12.38
C ASN A 318 -19.86 -2.54 13.11
N GLN A 319 -20.28 -1.48 12.42
CA GLN A 319 -21.30 -0.52 12.87
C GLN A 319 -21.92 0.13 11.64
N ASP A 320 -23.23 0.41 11.71
CA ASP A 320 -23.93 1.10 10.62
C ASP A 320 -23.28 2.45 10.28
N GLY A 321 -23.12 2.72 8.99
CA GLY A 321 -22.48 3.94 8.48
C GLY A 321 -20.97 3.90 8.40
N LEU A 322 -20.33 2.81 8.85
CA LEU A 322 -18.90 2.58 8.71
C LEU A 322 -18.61 1.56 7.61
N GLU A 323 -17.60 1.85 6.80
CA GLU A 323 -17.19 0.98 5.69
C GLU A 323 -16.48 -0.26 6.21
N GLN A 324 -16.63 -1.35 5.49
CA GLN A 324 -15.99 -2.63 5.79
C GLN A 324 -14.81 -2.87 4.83
N PRO A 325 -13.72 -3.48 5.31
CA PRO A 325 -12.62 -3.86 4.43
C PRO A 325 -13.07 -4.88 3.40
N VAL A 326 -12.44 -4.83 2.24
CA VAL A 326 -12.56 -5.90 1.23
C VAL A 326 -11.98 -7.19 1.78
N TYR A 327 -10.87 -7.07 2.53
CA TYR A 327 -10.18 -8.21 3.12
C TYR A 327 -9.34 -7.78 4.33
N PHE A 328 -9.21 -8.63 5.34
CA PHE A 328 -8.36 -8.37 6.50
C PHE A 328 -7.52 -9.58 6.90
N TRP A 329 -6.42 -9.30 7.60
CA TRP A 329 -5.49 -10.32 8.11
C TRP A 329 -5.38 -10.27 9.63
N THR A 330 -5.47 -11.44 10.25
CA THR A 330 -5.20 -11.65 11.68
C THR A 330 -4.49 -13.00 11.82
N PRO A 331 -3.27 -13.03 12.36
CA PRO A 331 -2.47 -11.94 12.94
C PRO A 331 -2.01 -10.89 11.91
N SER A 332 -1.47 -9.76 12.40
CA SER A 332 -0.91 -8.72 11.54
C SER A 332 0.31 -9.22 10.78
N VAL A 333 0.35 -8.90 9.49
CA VAL A 333 1.52 -9.03 8.62
C VAL A 333 2.36 -7.75 8.68
N ALA A 334 1.79 -6.68 9.21
CA ALA A 334 2.29 -5.32 9.17
C ALA A 334 2.61 -4.92 7.73
N PHE A 335 1.56 -4.80 6.93
CA PHE A 335 1.69 -4.46 5.52
C PHE A 335 2.26 -3.06 5.29
N SER A 336 2.99 -2.91 4.19
CA SER A 336 3.56 -1.65 3.74
C SER A 336 3.24 -1.40 2.26
N GLY A 337 4.22 -1.15 1.40
CA GLY A 337 3.96 -0.85 0.00
C GLY A 337 3.16 -1.92 -0.73
N MET A 338 2.39 -1.49 -1.73
CA MET A 338 1.59 -2.37 -2.57
C MET A 338 1.67 -2.00 -4.05
N THR A 339 1.43 -2.98 -4.91
CA THR A 339 1.26 -2.76 -6.34
C THR A 339 0.23 -3.72 -6.93
N TRP A 340 -0.52 -3.23 -7.92
CA TRP A 340 -1.36 -4.09 -8.75
C TRP A 340 -0.55 -4.54 -9.95
N LEU A 341 -0.44 -5.85 -10.16
CA LEU A 341 0.31 -6.39 -11.29
C LEU A 341 -0.43 -6.15 -12.61
N THR A 342 0.31 -5.62 -13.56
CA THR A 342 -0.17 -5.38 -14.93
C THR A 342 0.70 -6.08 -15.97
N GLY A 343 0.23 -6.13 -17.22
CA GLY A 343 0.99 -6.72 -18.32
C GLY A 343 1.07 -8.24 -18.27
N ASN A 344 2.06 -8.81 -18.98
CA ASN A 344 2.13 -10.24 -19.27
C ASN A 344 3.43 -10.92 -18.81
N LYS A 345 4.28 -10.23 -18.06
CA LYS A 345 5.57 -10.80 -17.60
C LYS A 345 5.38 -12.01 -16.67
N TYR A 346 4.27 -12.05 -15.95
CA TYR A 346 3.95 -13.10 -14.99
C TYR A 346 2.58 -13.73 -15.29
N PRO A 347 2.49 -14.61 -16.29
CA PRO A 347 1.21 -15.17 -16.72
C PRO A 347 0.47 -15.95 -15.61
N GLY A 348 1.21 -16.57 -14.67
CA GLY A 348 0.65 -17.27 -13.51
C GLY A 348 0.13 -16.36 -12.40
N TRP A 349 0.37 -15.03 -12.47
CA TRP A 349 0.01 -14.05 -11.44
C TRP A 349 -0.97 -12.98 -11.89
N LYS A 350 -1.70 -13.21 -12.96
CA LYS A 350 -2.71 -12.26 -13.47
C LYS A 350 -3.74 -11.90 -12.41
N ASN A 351 -4.26 -10.66 -12.48
CA ASN A 351 -5.27 -10.12 -11.56
C ASN A 351 -4.85 -10.19 -10.08
N SER A 352 -3.59 -9.91 -9.79
CA SER A 352 -3.06 -9.99 -8.44
C SER A 352 -2.60 -8.62 -7.93
N ILE A 353 -2.74 -8.44 -6.62
CA ILE A 353 -2.10 -7.38 -5.85
C ILE A 353 -0.95 -8.00 -5.07
N PHE A 354 0.20 -7.31 -5.06
CA PHE A 354 1.35 -7.66 -4.25
C PHE A 354 1.54 -6.64 -3.15
N MET A 355 1.83 -7.11 -1.93
CA MET A 355 1.95 -6.30 -0.73
C MET A 355 3.15 -6.77 0.08
N GLY A 356 4.01 -5.82 0.49
CA GLY A 356 5.16 -6.11 1.33
C GLY A 356 4.75 -6.27 2.79
N GLY A 357 5.18 -7.36 3.44
CA GLY A 357 4.97 -7.61 4.88
C GLY A 357 6.24 -7.29 5.67
N LEU A 358 6.10 -6.49 6.72
CA LEU A 358 7.19 -6.12 7.61
C LEU A 358 7.39 -7.15 8.71
N SER A 359 6.45 -7.28 9.65
CA SER A 359 6.52 -8.28 10.72
C SER A 359 6.27 -9.69 10.18
N GLY A 360 5.46 -9.82 9.14
CA GLY A 360 5.23 -11.10 8.47
C GLY A 360 6.40 -11.59 7.64
N GLN A 361 7.42 -10.78 7.38
CA GLN A 361 8.64 -11.13 6.63
C GLN A 361 8.36 -11.93 5.35
N GLN A 362 7.41 -11.42 4.56
CA GLN A 362 6.92 -12.08 3.36
C GLN A 362 6.40 -11.08 2.35
N LEU A 363 6.43 -11.43 1.08
CA LEU A 363 5.67 -10.75 0.04
C LEU A 363 4.35 -11.49 -0.13
N VAL A 364 3.22 -10.82 0.12
CA VAL A 364 1.90 -11.41 -0.04
C VAL A 364 1.33 -11.06 -1.39
N ARG A 365 0.88 -12.08 -2.11
CA ARG A 365 0.10 -11.95 -3.33
C ARG A 365 -1.34 -12.36 -3.05
N VAL A 366 -2.30 -11.50 -3.36
CA VAL A 366 -3.71 -11.86 -3.39
C VAL A 366 -4.23 -11.87 -4.83
N GLN A 367 -5.01 -12.89 -5.16
CA GLN A 367 -5.70 -12.96 -6.44
C GLN A 367 -7.09 -12.35 -6.30
N MET A 368 -7.42 -11.45 -7.23
CA MET A 368 -8.69 -10.73 -7.25
C MET A 368 -9.61 -11.30 -8.33
N ASN A 369 -10.92 -11.41 -8.04
CA ASN A 369 -11.92 -11.68 -9.05
C ASN A 369 -12.46 -10.39 -9.70
N ALA A 370 -13.31 -10.53 -10.71
CA ALA A 370 -13.91 -9.40 -11.42
C ALA A 370 -14.77 -8.50 -10.51
N ALA A 371 -15.38 -9.07 -9.45
CA ALA A 371 -16.16 -8.31 -8.46
C ALA A 371 -15.28 -7.55 -7.45
N GLY A 372 -13.96 -7.65 -7.55
CA GLY A 372 -13.04 -6.98 -6.62
C GLY A 372 -12.93 -7.69 -5.26
N ARG A 373 -13.18 -9.00 -5.20
CA ARG A 373 -13.02 -9.81 -3.97
C ARG A 373 -11.75 -10.65 -4.05
N VAL A 374 -11.12 -10.87 -2.91
CA VAL A 374 -9.97 -11.76 -2.78
C VAL A 374 -10.45 -13.21 -2.89
N VAL A 375 -9.89 -13.98 -3.82
CA VAL A 375 -10.25 -15.39 -4.06
C VAL A 375 -9.13 -16.37 -3.74
N GLY A 376 -7.95 -15.85 -3.41
CA GLY A 376 -6.82 -16.68 -3.00
C GLY A 376 -5.63 -15.83 -2.55
N GLU A 377 -4.78 -16.43 -1.72
CA GLU A 377 -3.60 -15.82 -1.14
C GLU A 377 -2.37 -16.70 -1.33
N GLU A 378 -1.23 -16.09 -1.66
CA GLU A 378 0.07 -16.75 -1.74
C GLU A 378 1.12 -15.94 -0.98
N LYS A 379 1.98 -16.63 -0.24
CA LYS A 379 3.06 -16.05 0.57
C LYS A 379 4.40 -16.38 -0.06
N LEU A 380 5.10 -15.37 -0.54
CA LEU A 380 6.34 -15.47 -1.29
C LEU A 380 7.52 -14.96 -0.46
N LEU A 381 8.74 -15.38 -0.80
CA LEU A 381 10.02 -14.90 -0.23
C LEU A 381 10.16 -15.09 1.29
N ARG A 382 9.44 -16.05 1.87
CA ARG A 382 9.50 -16.33 3.33
C ARG A 382 10.85 -16.89 3.77
N ASP A 383 11.53 -17.58 2.88
CA ASP A 383 12.87 -18.15 3.06
C ASP A 383 13.95 -17.08 3.26
N ARG A 384 13.69 -15.83 2.86
CA ARG A 384 14.62 -14.73 3.01
C ARG A 384 14.63 -14.12 4.41
N CYS A 385 13.60 -14.34 5.22
CA CYS A 385 13.47 -13.75 6.57
C CYS A 385 13.69 -12.23 6.58
N GLN A 386 13.18 -11.53 5.57
CA GLN A 386 13.36 -10.10 5.39
C GLN A 386 12.03 -9.35 5.52
N ARG A 387 12.10 -8.15 6.07
CA ARG A 387 10.98 -7.21 6.09
C ARG A 387 10.91 -6.51 4.73
N PHE A 388 9.76 -6.56 4.07
CA PHE A 388 9.56 -5.96 2.75
C PHE A 388 8.77 -4.65 2.88
N ARG A 389 9.44 -3.53 2.56
CA ARG A 389 8.93 -2.17 2.76
C ARG A 389 8.11 -1.64 1.60
N ASP A 390 8.57 -1.83 0.38
CA ASP A 390 7.87 -1.35 -0.81
C ASP A 390 7.89 -2.42 -1.89
N VAL A 391 6.84 -2.47 -2.67
CA VAL A 391 6.78 -3.29 -3.89
C VAL A 391 6.17 -2.46 -4.99
N ARG A 392 6.86 -2.37 -6.12
CA ARG A 392 6.39 -1.65 -7.31
C ARG A 392 6.69 -2.44 -8.57
N GLN A 393 5.89 -2.25 -9.60
CA GLN A 393 6.17 -2.77 -10.92
C GLN A 393 6.97 -1.73 -11.70
N GLY A 394 8.13 -2.14 -12.21
CA GLY A 394 8.99 -1.30 -13.03
C GLY A 394 8.45 -1.11 -14.45
N PRO A 395 9.02 -0.16 -15.22
CA PRO A 395 8.64 0.08 -16.61
C PRO A 395 8.94 -1.11 -17.54
N ASP A 396 9.84 -2.00 -17.13
CA ASP A 396 10.14 -3.28 -17.78
C ASP A 396 9.08 -4.37 -17.49
N GLY A 397 8.10 -4.05 -16.66
CA GLY A 397 7.03 -4.95 -16.23
C GLY A 397 7.42 -5.92 -15.11
N LEU A 398 8.65 -5.82 -14.57
CA LEU A 398 9.10 -6.67 -13.47
C LEU A 398 8.72 -6.07 -12.11
N LEU A 399 8.66 -6.92 -11.09
CA LEU A 399 8.41 -6.51 -9.72
C LEU A 399 9.74 -6.18 -9.01
N TYR A 400 9.76 -5.02 -8.36
CA TYR A 400 10.87 -4.55 -7.54
C TYR A 400 10.42 -4.42 -6.09
N VAL A 401 11.28 -4.82 -5.16
CA VAL A 401 10.96 -4.90 -3.73
C VAL A 401 12.08 -4.27 -2.91
N LEU A 402 11.74 -3.28 -2.08
CA LEU A 402 12.67 -2.73 -1.08
C LEU A 402 12.54 -3.50 0.23
N THR A 403 13.68 -3.81 0.84
CA THR A 403 13.72 -4.36 2.21
C THR A 403 13.84 -3.26 3.27
N ASP A 404 13.30 -3.49 4.47
CA ASP A 404 13.36 -2.57 5.62
C ASP A 404 14.41 -3.07 6.63
N ALA A 405 15.65 -2.72 6.37
CA ALA A 405 16.79 -3.10 7.22
C ALA A 405 17.86 -2.01 7.24
N PRO A 406 18.74 -1.95 8.27
CA PRO A 406 19.91 -1.05 8.27
C PRO A 406 20.84 -1.27 7.06
N ALA A 407 20.97 -2.50 6.59
CA ALA A 407 21.64 -2.87 5.36
C ALA A 407 20.61 -3.30 4.30
N GLY A 408 19.64 -2.41 4.00
CA GLY A 408 18.55 -2.70 3.09
C GLY A 408 19.01 -2.94 1.65
N GLU A 409 18.16 -3.61 0.89
CA GLU A 409 18.38 -4.04 -0.50
C GLU A 409 17.22 -3.61 -1.39
N LEU A 410 17.52 -3.42 -2.67
CA LEU A 410 16.54 -3.43 -3.75
C LEU A 410 16.63 -4.78 -4.46
N LEU A 411 15.55 -5.52 -4.43
CA LEU A 411 15.40 -6.81 -5.08
C LEU A 411 14.55 -6.66 -6.36
N ARG A 412 14.83 -7.49 -7.36
CA ARG A 412 14.01 -7.67 -8.56
C ARG A 412 13.54 -9.11 -8.64
N ILE A 413 12.24 -9.31 -8.85
CA ILE A 413 11.67 -10.63 -9.09
C ILE A 413 11.57 -10.84 -10.58
N ALA A 414 12.38 -11.73 -11.15
CA ALA A 414 12.40 -12.01 -12.57
C ALA A 414 11.74 -13.38 -12.88
N PRO A 415 10.86 -13.48 -13.88
CA PRO A 415 10.32 -14.77 -14.30
C PRO A 415 11.42 -15.62 -14.93
N ASN A 416 11.36 -16.95 -14.68
CA ASN A 416 12.24 -17.94 -15.34
C ASN A 416 11.73 -18.25 -16.72
#